data_17b57777a627fe505e4f6a9d8444a3dd
#
_entry.id   17b57777a627fe505e4f6a9d8444a3dd
#
_cell.length_a   1.000
_cell.length_b   1.000
_cell.length_c   1.000
_cell.angle_alpha   90.00
_cell.angle_beta   90.00
_cell.angle_gamma   90.00
#
_symmetry.space_group_name_H-M   'P 1'
#
loop_
_entity.id
_entity.type
_entity.pdbx_description
1 polymer ?
#
loop_
_entity_poly.entity_id
_entity_poly.type
_entity_poly.pdbx_seq_one_letter_code
_entity_poly.pdbx_strand_id
1 'polypeptide(L)'
;GIGTESPRRGMQHHPAVPARALLVEPRGENGALVQARLVRVRRREGQRRRHTGAARGAGIGRQAAAHVGVLLSGGLDSSIISAVAKKYADRRVESNDRDRAWWPQLHSFAIGLKGAPDLAAARKVADHIGTVHHEINYTVQEGLDAVRDVIYYIETYDVTTVRASTPMYLLARVIKSMGIKMVLSGEGADEVFGGYLYFHKAPDARAFHEETVRKISKLHLYDCLRANKSLSAWGVEGRVPFLDKEFLDVAMRINPAAKMAKDGHIEKWILRKAFEDMLPSEIVWRQKEQFSDGVGYNWIDTLKQLTAEAVSDREMEHAAERFPINPPRNKEEYYYRTIFEEHFPSHTAAQCVPSVPSVACSTAEALAWDKAFRDMNEPSGRAVLGVHNTDLTHDTHRPETD
;
A
#
# COMPACT_ATOMS: atom_id res chain seq x y z
N GLY A 1 41.45 24.18 -28.82
CA GLY A 1 40.12 23.76 -28.53
C GLY A 1 40.01 22.24 -28.57
N ILE A 2 39.85 21.55 -27.42
CA ILE A 2 39.63 20.11 -27.37
C ILE A 2 38.18 19.96 -26.92
N GLY A 3 37.31 19.56 -27.86
CA GLY A 3 35.94 19.17 -27.58
C GLY A 3 35.89 17.75 -27.01
N THR A 4 35.37 17.56 -25.83
CA THR A 4 35.01 16.25 -25.27
C THR A 4 33.53 16.05 -25.42
N GLU A 5 33.09 15.30 -26.42
CA GLU A 5 31.75 14.76 -26.53
C GLU A 5 31.61 13.61 -25.55
N SER A 6 30.65 13.74 -24.64
CA SER A 6 30.18 12.68 -23.74
C SER A 6 29.18 11.80 -24.50
N PRO A 7 29.30 10.47 -24.54
CA PRO A 7 28.34 9.62 -25.22
C PRO A 7 27.05 9.53 -24.41
N ARG A 8 25.94 10.04 -24.95
CA ARG A 8 24.59 9.77 -24.49
C ARG A 8 24.33 8.26 -24.64
N ARG A 9 24.29 7.52 -23.54
CA ARG A 9 23.79 6.14 -23.54
C ARG A 9 22.28 6.20 -23.84
N GLY A 10 21.92 5.75 -25.03
CA GLY A 10 20.55 5.55 -25.45
C GLY A 10 19.86 4.56 -24.53
N MET A 11 18.70 4.93 -24.02
CA MET A 11 17.75 3.99 -23.43
C MET A 11 17.41 2.95 -24.49
N GLN A 12 17.88 1.72 -24.30
CA GLN A 12 17.43 0.59 -25.12
C GLN A 12 15.94 0.36 -24.82
N HIS A 13 15.10 0.67 -25.79
CA HIS A 13 13.73 0.19 -25.83
C HIS A 13 13.76 -1.34 -25.88
N HIS A 14 13.34 -2.00 -24.81
CA HIS A 14 13.03 -3.42 -24.87
C HIS A 14 11.91 -3.62 -25.90
N PRO A 15 12.09 -4.51 -26.88
CA PRO A 15 11.04 -4.78 -27.85
C PRO A 15 9.79 -5.33 -27.12
N ALA A 16 8.65 -4.78 -27.47
CA ALA A 16 7.34 -5.30 -27.04
C ALA A 16 7.27 -6.80 -27.41
N VAL A 17 7.10 -7.65 -26.40
CA VAL A 17 6.88 -9.08 -26.60
C VAL A 17 5.59 -9.25 -27.41
N PRO A 18 5.61 -9.97 -28.54
CA PRO A 18 4.42 -10.13 -29.37
C PRO A 18 3.30 -10.82 -28.59
N ALA A 19 2.08 -10.32 -28.76
CA ALA A 19 0.85 -10.71 -28.07
C ALA A 19 0.41 -12.19 -28.26
N ARG A 20 1.28 -13.08 -28.68
CA ARG A 20 0.98 -14.48 -29.01
C ARG A 20 1.48 -15.52 -28.01
N ALA A 21 2.11 -15.13 -26.92
CA ALA A 21 2.58 -16.10 -25.92
C ALA A 21 1.86 -15.86 -24.59
N LEU A 22 0.95 -16.73 -24.28
CA LEU A 22 0.25 -16.97 -23.02
C LEU A 22 -1.26 -16.74 -23.06
N LEU A 23 -1.93 -17.49 -23.94
CA LEU A 23 -3.26 -17.99 -23.65
C LEU A 23 -3.12 -19.10 -22.59
N VAL A 24 -2.94 -18.74 -21.35
CA VAL A 24 -3.14 -19.64 -20.22
C VAL A 24 -4.56 -19.40 -19.74
N GLU A 25 -5.36 -20.43 -19.76
CA GLU A 25 -6.76 -20.38 -19.34
C GLU A 25 -6.90 -19.84 -17.89
N PRO A 26 -7.98 -19.11 -17.56
CA PRO A 26 -8.13 -18.45 -16.24
C PRO A 26 -8.30 -19.40 -15.05
N ARG A 27 -8.38 -20.70 -15.26
CA ARG A 27 -8.72 -21.67 -14.22
C ARG A 27 -7.47 -22.28 -13.56
N GLY A 28 -7.13 -21.79 -12.37
CA GLY A 28 -6.24 -22.49 -11.43
C GLY A 28 -4.75 -22.17 -11.51
N GLU A 29 -4.12 -22.11 -12.67
CA GLU A 29 -2.67 -22.04 -12.80
C GLU A 29 -2.06 -20.67 -12.42
N ASN A 30 -2.72 -19.57 -12.77
CA ASN A 30 -2.24 -18.22 -12.43
C ASN A 30 -2.23 -17.95 -10.93
N GLY A 31 -3.25 -18.42 -10.21
CA GLY A 31 -3.32 -18.30 -8.76
C GLY A 31 -2.23 -19.09 -8.06
N ALA A 32 -1.99 -20.34 -8.46
CA ALA A 32 -0.91 -21.17 -7.93
C ALA A 32 0.48 -20.57 -8.19
N LEU A 33 0.68 -19.95 -9.36
CA LEU A 33 1.94 -19.30 -9.72
C LEU A 33 2.19 -18.07 -8.85
N VAL A 34 1.17 -17.22 -8.62
CA VAL A 34 1.24 -16.06 -7.74
C VAL A 34 1.56 -16.49 -6.31
N GLN A 35 0.87 -17.50 -5.79
CA GLN A 35 1.12 -18.04 -4.45
C GLN A 35 2.54 -18.58 -4.33
N ALA A 36 3.02 -19.40 -5.26
CA ALA A 36 4.35 -19.96 -5.24
C ALA A 36 5.46 -18.90 -5.29
N ARG A 37 5.22 -17.78 -5.97
CA ARG A 37 6.20 -16.68 -6.07
C ARG A 37 6.25 -15.83 -4.82
N LEU A 38 5.13 -15.47 -4.20
CA LEU A 38 5.11 -14.78 -2.90
C LEU A 38 5.85 -15.59 -1.82
N VAL A 39 5.66 -16.90 -1.81
CA VAL A 39 6.38 -17.81 -0.92
C VAL A 39 7.89 -17.76 -1.17
N ARG A 40 8.34 -17.78 -2.43
CA ARG A 40 9.77 -17.74 -2.79
C ARG A 40 10.43 -16.42 -2.41
N VAL A 41 9.78 -15.28 -2.61
CA VAL A 41 10.27 -13.96 -2.22
C VAL A 41 10.62 -13.94 -0.73
N ARG A 42 9.73 -14.40 0.12
CA ARG A 42 9.98 -14.45 1.55
C ARG A 42 11.16 -15.33 1.94
N ARG A 43 11.35 -16.49 1.31
CA ARG A 43 12.51 -17.36 1.57
C ARG A 43 13.82 -16.63 1.29
N ARG A 44 13.91 -15.85 0.20
CA ARG A 44 15.11 -15.08 -0.16
C ARG A 44 15.38 -13.92 0.79
N GLU A 45 14.34 -13.23 1.25
CA GLU A 45 14.50 -12.15 2.23
C GLU A 45 15.06 -12.67 3.56
N GLY A 46 14.63 -13.85 3.99
CA GLY A 46 15.22 -14.56 5.12
C GLY A 46 16.70 -14.91 4.92
N GLN A 47 17.12 -15.28 3.72
CA GLN A 47 18.51 -15.61 3.39
C GLN A 47 19.43 -14.39 3.31
N ARG A 48 18.98 -13.26 2.73
CA ARG A 48 19.79 -12.02 2.63
C ARG A 48 20.23 -11.49 4.00
N ARG A 49 19.42 -11.64 5.02
CA ARG A 49 19.76 -11.21 6.39
C ARG A 49 20.97 -11.94 6.98
N ARG A 50 21.30 -13.16 6.54
CA ARG A 50 22.36 -13.98 7.11
C ARG A 50 23.73 -13.60 6.58
N HIS A 51 23.81 -13.19 5.33
CA HIS A 51 25.09 -12.77 4.74
C HIS A 51 25.59 -11.43 5.27
N THR A 52 24.70 -10.58 5.78
CA THR A 52 25.09 -9.31 6.43
C THR A 52 25.39 -9.43 7.92
N GLY A 53 24.94 -10.51 8.59
CA GLY A 53 25.13 -10.77 10.03
C GLY A 53 26.40 -11.54 10.37
N ALA A 54 27.00 -12.25 9.41
CA ALA A 54 28.16 -13.14 9.67
C ALA A 54 29.51 -12.41 9.80
N ALA A 55 29.59 -11.11 9.57
CA ALA A 55 30.86 -10.39 9.44
C ALA A 55 31.33 -9.65 10.72
N ARG A 56 30.73 -9.83 11.89
CA ARG A 56 31.30 -9.29 13.15
C ARG A 56 31.11 -10.28 14.30
N GLY A 57 32.17 -10.99 14.55
CA GLY A 57 32.27 -11.97 15.60
C GLY A 57 32.28 -11.39 17.01
N ALA A 58 31.98 -12.29 17.95
CA ALA A 58 32.33 -12.32 19.35
C ALA A 58 31.95 -11.11 20.21
N GLY A 59 30.83 -11.21 20.92
CA GLY A 59 30.68 -10.47 22.17
C GLY A 59 29.37 -9.76 22.46
N ILE A 60 28.33 -9.88 21.63
CA ILE A 60 27.01 -9.39 21.99
C ILE A 60 26.04 -10.56 22.14
N GLY A 61 25.88 -10.98 23.40
CA GLY A 61 25.01 -12.08 23.78
C GLY A 61 23.57 -11.83 23.37
N ARG A 62 22.93 -12.91 22.93
CA ARG A 62 21.48 -13.26 22.97
C ARG A 62 20.40 -12.24 22.56
N GLN A 63 20.69 -11.09 21.99
CA GLN A 63 19.67 -10.05 21.72
C GLN A 63 19.38 -9.72 20.25
N ALA A 64 19.88 -10.44 19.29
CA ALA A 64 19.78 -10.04 17.89
C ALA A 64 19.06 -11.02 16.95
N ALA A 65 18.12 -11.80 17.41
CA ALA A 65 17.09 -12.32 16.52
C ALA A 65 16.09 -11.18 16.33
N ALA A 66 16.26 -10.38 15.27
CA ALA A 66 15.37 -9.28 14.97
C ALA A 66 13.95 -9.84 14.81
N HIS A 67 13.07 -9.52 15.77
CA HIS A 67 11.67 -9.87 15.70
C HIS A 67 11.08 -9.28 14.42
N VAL A 68 10.49 -10.11 13.59
CA VAL A 68 9.80 -9.71 12.37
C VAL A 68 8.33 -9.58 12.72
N GLY A 69 7.76 -8.43 12.42
CA GLY A 69 6.33 -8.21 12.50
C GLY A 69 5.65 -8.19 11.13
N VAL A 70 4.34 -8.16 11.12
CA VAL A 70 3.52 -7.91 9.93
C VAL A 70 2.54 -6.78 10.20
N LEU A 71 2.34 -5.89 9.23
CA LEU A 71 1.25 -4.94 9.26
C LEU A 71 -0.02 -5.64 8.80
N LEU A 72 -1.07 -5.60 9.60
CA LEU A 72 -2.30 -6.35 9.37
C LEU A 72 -3.50 -5.41 9.52
N SER A 73 -4.01 -4.88 8.43
CA SER A 73 -5.21 -4.02 8.42
C SER A 73 -6.52 -4.81 8.34
N GLY A 74 -6.47 -6.13 8.13
CA GLY A 74 -7.67 -6.94 7.87
C GLY A 74 -8.17 -6.85 6.42
N GLY A 75 -7.51 -6.06 5.56
CA GLY A 75 -7.70 -6.09 4.12
C GLY A 75 -7.03 -7.32 3.49
N LEU A 76 -7.43 -7.67 2.26
CA LEU A 76 -6.94 -8.86 1.54
C LEU A 76 -5.41 -8.93 1.51
N ASP A 77 -4.76 -7.85 1.10
CA ASP A 77 -3.32 -7.83 0.80
C ASP A 77 -2.47 -8.06 2.04
N SER A 78 -2.75 -7.32 3.12
CA SER A 78 -2.08 -7.47 4.41
C SER A 78 -2.33 -8.86 5.00
N SER A 79 -3.54 -9.41 4.83
CA SER A 79 -3.93 -10.74 5.30
C SER A 79 -3.17 -11.84 4.56
N ILE A 80 -3.03 -11.75 3.24
CA ILE A 80 -2.23 -12.68 2.42
C ILE A 80 -0.77 -12.68 2.89
N ILE A 81 -0.15 -11.50 3.01
CA ILE A 81 1.23 -11.41 3.47
C ILE A 81 1.39 -12.00 4.87
N SER A 82 0.44 -11.72 5.77
CA SER A 82 0.46 -12.24 7.15
C SER A 82 0.31 -13.77 7.20
N ALA A 83 -0.61 -14.33 6.42
CA ALA A 83 -0.83 -15.78 6.33
C ALA A 83 0.39 -16.51 5.74
N VAL A 84 0.95 -16.01 4.63
CA VAL A 84 2.20 -16.53 4.05
C VAL A 84 3.34 -16.38 5.03
N ALA A 85 3.41 -15.23 5.73
CA ALA A 85 4.43 -15.00 6.76
C ALA A 85 4.34 -16.02 7.89
N LYS A 86 3.14 -16.29 8.40
CA LYS A 86 2.90 -17.25 9.48
C LYS A 86 3.25 -18.67 9.07
N LYS A 87 2.87 -19.10 7.87
CA LYS A 87 3.19 -20.45 7.34
C LYS A 87 4.68 -20.79 7.41
N TYR A 88 5.57 -19.77 7.30
CA TYR A 88 7.02 -19.95 7.32
C TYR A 88 7.71 -19.44 8.59
N ALA A 89 6.98 -18.82 9.52
CA ALA A 89 7.56 -18.26 10.75
C ALA A 89 8.09 -19.37 11.69
N ASP A 90 7.48 -20.54 11.66
CA ASP A 90 7.75 -21.62 12.61
C ASP A 90 8.98 -22.45 12.24
N ARG A 91 9.59 -22.26 11.07
CA ARG A 91 10.65 -23.09 10.52
C ARG A 91 11.94 -22.33 10.24
N ARG A 92 13.06 -23.04 10.41
CA ARG A 92 14.39 -22.52 10.07
C ARG A 92 14.70 -22.76 8.60
N VAL A 93 15.06 -21.72 7.89
CA VAL A 93 15.52 -21.83 6.50
C VAL A 93 16.91 -22.51 6.41
N GLU A 94 17.76 -22.37 7.47
CA GLU A 94 19.09 -23.00 7.52
C GLU A 94 19.05 -24.53 7.46
N SER A 95 18.02 -25.13 8.04
CA SER A 95 17.82 -26.56 8.07
C SER A 95 16.88 -27.09 6.98
N ASN A 96 16.70 -26.30 5.87
CA ASN A 96 15.72 -26.60 4.81
C ASN A 96 14.32 -26.84 5.39
N ASP A 97 13.92 -25.99 6.32
CA ASP A 97 12.61 -26.01 6.99
C ASP A 97 12.35 -27.28 7.85
N ARG A 98 13.38 -28.05 8.24
CA ARG A 98 13.23 -29.24 9.08
C ARG A 98 13.13 -28.90 10.56
N ASP A 99 13.87 -27.88 11.01
CA ASP A 99 13.91 -27.49 12.41
C ASP A 99 12.98 -26.32 12.72
N ARG A 100 12.49 -26.24 13.95
CA ARG A 100 11.71 -25.10 14.42
C ARG A 100 12.55 -23.82 14.46
N ALA A 101 11.93 -22.69 14.18
CA ALA A 101 12.52 -21.39 14.38
C ALA A 101 12.80 -21.13 15.88
N TRP A 102 13.80 -20.30 16.16
CA TRP A 102 14.12 -19.90 17.53
C TRP A 102 13.02 -19.02 18.15
N TRP A 103 12.27 -18.28 17.29
CA TRP A 103 11.15 -17.43 17.64
C TRP A 103 9.99 -17.73 16.69
N PRO A 104 9.17 -18.73 17.00
CA PRO A 104 8.08 -19.16 16.11
C PRO A 104 6.88 -18.22 16.14
N GLN A 105 6.83 -17.28 17.10
CA GLN A 105 5.72 -16.34 17.21
C GLN A 105 5.88 -15.18 16.20
N LEU A 106 4.87 -15.01 15.36
CA LEU A 106 4.75 -13.87 14.46
C LEU A 106 3.85 -12.81 15.12
N HIS A 107 4.35 -11.59 15.25
CA HIS A 107 3.61 -10.45 15.75
C HIS A 107 2.91 -9.73 14.60
N SER A 108 1.62 -9.46 14.73
CA SER A 108 0.84 -8.66 13.78
C SER A 108 0.36 -7.37 14.44
N PHE A 109 0.30 -6.30 13.67
CA PHE A 109 0.01 -4.95 14.14
C PHE A 109 -1.09 -4.31 13.31
N ALA A 110 -2.10 -3.78 13.99
CA ALA A 110 -3.15 -2.95 13.43
C ALA A 110 -3.26 -1.64 14.19
N ILE A 111 -3.67 -0.57 13.52
CA ILE A 111 -3.96 0.73 14.13
C ILE A 111 -5.26 1.30 13.59
N GLY A 112 -6.02 1.95 14.44
CA GLY A 112 -7.24 2.65 14.06
C GLY A 112 -7.80 3.48 15.21
N LEU A 113 -8.80 4.30 14.91
CA LEU A 113 -9.64 4.91 15.92
C LEU A 113 -10.46 3.82 16.61
N LYS A 114 -10.85 4.06 17.86
CA LYS A 114 -11.68 3.09 18.59
C LYS A 114 -12.93 2.71 17.78
N GLY A 115 -13.12 1.42 17.52
CA GLY A 115 -14.25 0.90 16.75
C GLY A 115 -14.07 0.96 15.22
N ALA A 116 -12.88 1.27 14.72
CA ALA A 116 -12.58 1.24 13.30
C ALA A 116 -12.82 -0.16 12.70
N PRO A 117 -13.41 -0.25 11.50
CA PRO A 117 -13.78 -1.54 10.89
C PRO A 117 -12.57 -2.43 10.59
N ASP A 118 -11.44 -1.84 10.27
CA ASP A 118 -10.21 -2.57 10.00
C ASP A 118 -9.66 -3.29 11.23
N LEU A 119 -9.83 -2.74 12.43
CA LEU A 119 -9.39 -3.39 13.67
C LEU A 119 -10.12 -4.71 13.90
N ALA A 120 -11.45 -4.74 13.70
CA ALA A 120 -12.25 -5.94 13.83
C ALA A 120 -11.86 -7.00 12.79
N ALA A 121 -11.65 -6.59 11.54
CA ALA A 121 -11.22 -7.48 10.47
C ALA A 121 -9.80 -8.03 10.71
N ALA A 122 -8.87 -7.18 11.16
CA ALA A 122 -7.52 -7.59 11.51
C ALA A 122 -7.50 -8.62 12.64
N ARG A 123 -8.34 -8.45 13.68
CA ARG A 123 -8.50 -9.40 14.77
C ARG A 123 -8.93 -10.77 14.27
N LYS A 124 -9.96 -10.83 13.41
CA LYS A 124 -10.44 -12.09 12.83
C LYS A 124 -9.34 -12.84 12.05
N VAL A 125 -8.57 -12.11 11.24
CA VAL A 125 -7.44 -12.69 10.51
C VAL A 125 -6.37 -13.18 11.49
N ALA A 126 -6.01 -12.37 12.47
CA ALA A 126 -4.98 -12.71 13.44
C ALA A 126 -5.31 -13.98 14.24
N ASP A 127 -6.58 -14.12 14.67
CA ASP A 127 -7.08 -15.30 15.37
C ASP A 127 -7.06 -16.54 14.46
N HIS A 128 -7.46 -16.38 13.18
CA HIS A 128 -7.47 -17.46 12.20
C HIS A 128 -6.06 -17.99 11.89
N ILE A 129 -5.08 -17.10 11.66
CA ILE A 129 -3.72 -17.49 11.29
C ILE A 129 -2.81 -17.75 12.51
N GLY A 130 -3.27 -17.41 13.72
CA GLY A 130 -2.54 -17.64 14.98
C GLY A 130 -1.32 -16.73 15.15
N THR A 131 -1.47 -15.41 14.99
CA THR A 131 -0.43 -14.43 15.30
C THR A 131 -0.62 -13.84 16.70
N VAL A 132 0.46 -13.30 17.29
CA VAL A 132 0.37 -12.43 18.48
C VAL A 132 -0.05 -11.04 17.98
N HIS A 133 -1.34 -10.75 18.10
CA HIS A 133 -1.92 -9.54 17.54
C HIS A 133 -1.89 -8.36 18.51
N HIS A 134 -1.42 -7.22 18.01
CA HIS A 134 -1.37 -5.94 18.72
C HIS A 134 -2.29 -4.95 18.02
N GLU A 135 -3.38 -4.63 18.69
CA GLU A 135 -4.32 -3.61 18.27
C GLU A 135 -3.97 -2.30 18.96
N ILE A 136 -3.68 -1.28 18.17
CA ILE A 136 -3.31 0.03 18.64
C ILE A 136 -4.44 1.01 18.35
N ASN A 137 -4.99 1.62 19.40
CA ASN A 137 -5.96 2.68 19.26
C ASN A 137 -5.26 4.03 19.40
N TYR A 138 -5.57 4.97 18.52
CA TYR A 138 -5.15 6.36 18.66
C TYR A 138 -6.38 7.27 18.68
N THR A 139 -6.21 8.45 19.25
CA THR A 139 -7.23 9.49 19.26
C THR A 139 -7.04 10.44 18.08
N VAL A 140 -8.10 11.09 17.67
CA VAL A 140 -8.01 12.13 16.62
C VAL A 140 -6.99 13.21 17.02
N GLN A 141 -6.95 13.60 18.30
CA GLN A 141 -6.01 14.60 18.78
C GLN A 141 -4.56 14.14 18.64
N GLU A 142 -4.23 12.90 19.01
CA GLU A 142 -2.88 12.35 18.79
C GLU A 142 -2.49 12.37 17.31
N GLY A 143 -3.47 12.10 16.42
CA GLY A 143 -3.26 12.23 14.99
C GLY A 143 -2.96 13.67 14.56
N LEU A 144 -3.76 14.63 15.02
CA LEU A 144 -3.56 16.06 14.70
C LEU A 144 -2.21 16.58 15.21
N ASP A 145 -1.84 16.22 16.42
CA ASP A 145 -0.56 16.61 17.04
C ASP A 145 0.64 16.06 16.23
N ALA A 146 0.48 14.89 15.62
CA ALA A 146 1.53 14.26 14.84
C ALA A 146 1.70 14.82 13.41
N VAL A 147 0.70 15.52 12.84
CA VAL A 147 0.70 15.95 11.43
C VAL A 147 1.97 16.71 11.05
N ARG A 148 2.41 17.61 11.92
CA ARG A 148 3.62 18.43 11.68
C ARG A 148 4.87 17.58 11.54
N ASP A 149 5.08 16.65 12.47
CA ASP A 149 6.22 15.73 12.46
C ASP A 149 6.10 14.77 11.26
N VAL A 150 4.90 14.31 10.95
CA VAL A 150 4.65 13.43 9.79
C VAL A 150 5.08 14.13 8.51
N ILE A 151 4.67 15.37 8.26
CA ILE A 151 5.05 16.13 7.05
C ILE A 151 6.58 16.29 6.99
N TYR A 152 7.25 16.52 8.12
CA TYR A 152 8.72 16.58 8.17
C TYR A 152 9.35 15.24 7.72
N TYR A 153 8.90 14.13 8.29
CA TYR A 153 9.52 12.83 8.00
C TYR A 153 9.18 12.29 6.61
N ILE A 154 7.95 12.50 6.11
CA ILE A 154 7.55 12.00 4.79
C ILE A 154 7.99 12.92 3.65
N GLU A 155 8.36 14.18 3.94
CA GLU A 155 8.85 15.17 2.98
C GLU A 155 7.88 15.40 1.81
N THR A 156 6.57 15.43 2.11
CA THR A 156 5.51 15.73 1.14
C THR A 156 4.32 16.39 1.82
N TYR A 157 3.52 17.10 1.04
CA TYR A 157 2.24 17.68 1.46
C TYR A 157 1.05 17.11 0.67
N ASP A 158 1.25 16.00 -0.04
CA ASP A 158 0.14 15.30 -0.71
C ASP A 158 -0.90 14.84 0.31
N VAL A 159 -2.16 15.22 0.07
CA VAL A 159 -3.25 15.03 1.04
C VAL A 159 -3.44 13.58 1.44
N THR A 160 -3.53 12.69 0.46
CA THR A 160 -3.76 11.26 0.71
C THR A 160 -2.57 10.63 1.44
N THR A 161 -1.37 11.05 1.07
CA THR A 161 -0.14 10.58 1.71
C THR A 161 -0.07 11.02 3.17
N VAL A 162 -0.38 12.29 3.50
CA VAL A 162 -0.38 12.79 4.88
C VAL A 162 -1.44 12.08 5.71
N ARG A 163 -2.68 11.97 5.21
CA ARG A 163 -3.80 11.30 5.90
C ARG A 163 -3.47 9.86 6.30
N ALA A 164 -2.84 9.10 5.38
CA ALA A 164 -2.49 7.70 5.60
C ALA A 164 -1.17 7.52 6.37
N SER A 165 -0.21 8.46 6.24
CA SER A 165 1.06 8.38 6.96
C SER A 165 0.91 8.59 8.45
N THR A 166 -0.03 9.42 8.88
CA THR A 166 -0.18 9.76 10.30
C THR A 166 -0.46 8.53 11.17
N PRO A 167 -1.47 7.68 10.90
CA PRO A 167 -1.64 6.47 11.69
C PRO A 167 -0.46 5.50 11.54
N MET A 168 0.16 5.39 10.37
CA MET A 168 1.34 4.52 10.19
C MET A 168 2.55 4.99 10.98
N TYR A 169 2.77 6.31 11.08
CA TYR A 169 3.82 6.90 11.91
C TYR A 169 3.62 6.59 13.40
N LEU A 170 2.38 6.73 13.89
CA LEU A 170 2.03 6.39 15.27
C LEU A 170 2.20 4.89 15.55
N LEU A 171 1.79 4.04 14.61
CA LEU A 171 1.99 2.59 14.68
C LEU A 171 3.48 2.21 14.75
N ALA A 172 4.29 2.83 13.91
CA ALA A 172 5.73 2.56 13.85
C ALA A 172 6.44 2.87 15.19
N ARG A 173 6.00 3.91 15.91
CA ARG A 173 6.47 4.24 17.26
C ARG A 173 6.26 3.08 18.24
N VAL A 174 5.07 2.47 18.22
CA VAL A 174 4.74 1.34 19.08
C VAL A 174 5.55 0.11 18.69
N ILE A 175 5.63 -0.22 17.39
CA ILE A 175 6.42 -1.34 16.87
C ILE A 175 7.88 -1.22 17.32
N LYS A 176 8.45 -0.01 17.23
CA LYS A 176 9.81 0.28 17.69
C LYS A 176 9.99 0.05 19.18
N SER A 177 9.03 0.49 20.01
CA SER A 177 9.08 0.34 21.46
C SER A 177 9.11 -1.13 21.90
N MET A 178 8.54 -2.03 21.11
CA MET A 178 8.56 -3.47 21.31
C MET A 178 9.85 -4.15 20.79
N GLY A 179 10.84 -3.39 20.35
CA GLY A 179 12.13 -3.91 19.88
C GLY A 179 12.08 -4.53 18.47
N ILE A 180 10.97 -4.42 17.75
CA ILE A 180 10.83 -4.94 16.40
C ILE A 180 11.50 -3.99 15.42
N LYS A 181 12.32 -4.55 14.54
CA LYS A 181 13.18 -3.81 13.61
C LYS A 181 12.68 -3.83 12.17
N MET A 182 11.81 -4.77 11.84
CA MET A 182 11.33 -4.98 10.48
C MET A 182 9.90 -5.50 10.47
N VAL A 183 9.10 -4.98 9.55
CA VAL A 183 7.75 -5.46 9.29
C VAL A 183 7.55 -5.78 7.82
N LEU A 184 6.65 -6.73 7.54
CA LEU A 184 6.16 -7.00 6.19
C LEU A 184 4.83 -6.26 6.00
N SER A 185 4.63 -5.70 4.82
CA SER A 185 3.42 -4.97 4.42
C SER A 185 2.83 -5.53 3.13
N GLY A 186 1.52 -5.35 2.95
CA GLY A 186 0.78 -5.69 1.74
C GLY A 186 0.83 -4.63 0.63
N GLU A 187 1.62 -3.58 0.79
CA GLU A 187 1.74 -2.51 -0.22
C GLU A 187 2.14 -3.04 -1.59
N GLY A 188 1.62 -2.42 -2.63
CA GLY A 188 1.91 -2.77 -4.03
C GLY A 188 0.88 -3.71 -4.66
N ALA A 189 0.07 -4.40 -3.90
CA ALA A 189 -0.92 -5.33 -4.45
C ALA A 189 -2.02 -4.61 -5.25
N ASP A 190 -2.46 -3.44 -4.79
CA ASP A 190 -3.49 -2.63 -5.46
C ASP A 190 -3.02 -2.16 -6.83
N GLU A 191 -1.77 -1.75 -6.96
CA GLU A 191 -1.17 -1.28 -8.20
C GLU A 191 -0.95 -2.41 -9.20
N VAL A 192 -0.50 -3.56 -8.71
CA VAL A 192 -0.18 -4.72 -9.56
C VAL A 192 -1.44 -5.42 -10.08
N PHE A 193 -2.49 -5.48 -9.25
CA PHE A 193 -3.71 -6.24 -9.56
C PHE A 193 -4.96 -5.36 -9.76
N GLY A 194 -4.80 -4.03 -9.86
CA GLY A 194 -5.92 -3.12 -10.07
C GLY A 194 -6.93 -3.15 -8.93
N GLY A 195 -6.45 -3.07 -7.68
CA GLY A 195 -7.29 -3.20 -6.49
C GLY A 195 -8.06 -1.96 -6.09
N TYR A 196 -7.74 -0.80 -6.63
CA TYR A 196 -8.51 0.42 -6.38
C TYR A 196 -9.85 0.38 -7.10
N LEU A 197 -10.92 0.82 -6.46
CA LEU A 197 -12.28 0.69 -7.00
C LEU A 197 -12.49 1.38 -8.34
N TYR A 198 -11.73 2.42 -8.65
CA TYR A 198 -11.82 3.07 -9.96
C TYR A 198 -11.40 2.16 -11.13
N PHE A 199 -10.61 1.10 -10.89
CA PHE A 199 -10.26 0.13 -11.93
C PHE A 199 -11.46 -0.65 -12.49
N HIS A 200 -12.60 -0.69 -11.77
CA HIS A 200 -13.87 -1.21 -12.30
C HIS A 200 -14.35 -0.44 -13.55
N LYS A 201 -13.88 0.81 -13.72
CA LYS A 201 -14.20 1.67 -14.87
C LYS A 201 -13.22 1.54 -16.03
N ALA A 202 -12.21 0.66 -15.92
CA ALA A 202 -11.26 0.45 -17.01
C ALA A 202 -11.99 -0.01 -18.28
N PRO A 203 -11.84 0.69 -19.42
CA PRO A 203 -12.61 0.39 -20.62
C PRO A 203 -12.23 -0.97 -21.25
N ASP A 204 -10.96 -1.31 -21.19
CA ASP A 204 -10.41 -2.56 -21.75
C ASP A 204 -9.13 -3.01 -21.04
N ALA A 205 -8.64 -4.19 -21.40
CA ALA A 205 -7.46 -4.80 -20.80
C ALA A 205 -6.16 -4.00 -21.03
N ARG A 206 -6.07 -3.28 -22.13
CA ARG A 206 -4.91 -2.44 -22.46
C ARG A 206 -4.86 -1.22 -21.54
N ALA A 207 -5.97 -0.48 -21.44
CA ALA A 207 -6.07 0.68 -20.56
C ALA A 207 -5.84 0.29 -19.10
N PHE A 208 -6.40 -0.86 -18.67
CA PHE A 208 -6.13 -1.43 -17.34
C PHE A 208 -4.63 -1.66 -17.12
N HIS A 209 -3.94 -2.31 -18.06
CA HIS A 209 -2.51 -2.59 -17.94
C HIS A 209 -1.66 -1.33 -17.94
N GLU A 210 -1.93 -0.40 -18.84
CA GLU A 210 -1.21 0.88 -18.90
C GLU A 210 -1.35 1.66 -17.60
N GLU A 211 -2.53 1.61 -16.95
CA GLU A 211 -2.74 2.24 -15.64
C GLU A 211 -1.97 1.54 -14.53
N THR A 212 -1.94 0.20 -14.49
CA THR A 212 -1.11 -0.51 -13.50
C THR A 212 0.36 -0.15 -13.63
N VAL A 213 0.87 -0.01 -14.87
CA VAL A 213 2.25 0.42 -15.13
C VAL A 213 2.48 1.86 -14.65
N ARG A 214 1.56 2.80 -14.94
CA ARG A 214 1.64 4.19 -14.46
C ARG A 214 1.68 4.25 -12.93
N LYS A 215 0.79 3.51 -12.26
CA LYS A 215 0.73 3.45 -10.79
C LYS A 215 2.04 2.93 -10.20
N ILE A 216 2.53 1.79 -10.69
CA ILE A 216 3.78 1.19 -10.20
C ILE A 216 4.98 2.13 -10.41
N SER A 217 5.06 2.77 -11.58
CA SER A 217 6.19 3.66 -11.90
C SER A 217 6.27 4.90 -10.99
N LYS A 218 5.14 5.36 -10.46
CA LYS A 218 5.03 6.53 -9.57
C LYS A 218 4.88 6.18 -8.10
N LEU A 219 4.82 4.89 -7.75
CA LEU A 219 4.48 4.43 -6.40
C LEU A 219 5.48 4.91 -5.32
N HIS A 220 6.72 5.17 -5.71
CA HIS A 220 7.76 5.75 -4.86
C HIS A 220 7.46 7.19 -4.39
N LEU A 221 6.50 7.88 -5.01
CA LEU A 221 6.07 9.23 -4.64
C LEU A 221 4.85 9.24 -3.70
N TYR A 222 4.18 8.10 -3.52
CA TYR A 222 2.92 7.96 -2.79
C TYR A 222 2.98 6.84 -1.73
N ASP A 223 2.38 5.69 -1.99
CA ASP A 223 2.21 4.64 -1.00
C ASP A 223 3.53 4.02 -0.51
N CYS A 224 4.51 3.83 -1.41
CA CYS A 224 5.83 3.37 -0.99
C CYS A 224 6.61 4.45 -0.22
N LEU A 225 6.49 5.72 -0.58
CA LEU A 225 7.07 6.81 0.18
C LEU A 225 6.47 6.86 1.58
N ARG A 226 5.14 6.82 1.68
CA ARG A 226 4.40 6.74 2.94
C ARG A 226 4.90 5.59 3.81
N ALA A 227 4.83 4.37 3.30
CA ALA A 227 5.19 3.17 4.05
C ALA A 227 6.66 3.20 4.51
N ASN A 228 7.57 3.57 3.61
CA ASN A 228 8.99 3.62 3.93
C ASN A 228 9.31 4.72 4.96
N LYS A 229 8.91 5.96 4.71
CA LYS A 229 9.30 7.10 5.54
C LYS A 229 8.62 7.11 6.90
N SER A 230 7.33 6.73 6.99
CA SER A 230 6.64 6.62 8.29
C SER A 230 7.29 5.57 9.20
N LEU A 231 7.70 4.43 8.65
CA LEU A 231 8.40 3.39 9.40
C LEU A 231 9.83 3.80 9.75
N SER A 232 10.55 4.38 8.78
CA SER A 232 11.94 4.80 8.95
C SER A 232 12.11 5.91 9.97
N ALA A 233 11.11 6.79 10.16
CA ALA A 233 11.09 7.82 11.19
C ALA A 233 11.38 7.25 12.59
N TRP A 234 10.99 6.01 12.83
CA TRP A 234 11.22 5.29 14.08
C TRP A 234 12.29 4.20 13.97
N GLY A 235 12.99 4.11 12.83
CA GLY A 235 14.03 3.11 12.58
C GLY A 235 13.47 1.69 12.45
N VAL A 236 12.27 1.54 11.92
CA VAL A 236 11.66 0.28 11.53
C VAL A 236 11.80 0.10 10.02
N GLU A 237 12.27 -1.05 9.56
CA GLU A 237 12.38 -1.38 8.14
C GLU A 237 11.05 -1.96 7.64
N GLY A 238 10.44 -1.36 6.61
CA GLY A 238 9.29 -1.92 5.89
C GLY A 238 9.73 -2.75 4.70
N ARG A 239 9.15 -3.93 4.52
CA ARG A 239 9.34 -4.77 3.34
C ARG A 239 8.02 -5.06 2.67
N VAL A 240 8.03 -5.06 1.33
CA VAL A 240 6.85 -5.08 0.47
C VAL A 240 6.96 -6.23 -0.55
N PRO A 241 6.58 -7.47 -0.17
CA PRO A 241 6.76 -8.64 -1.01
C PRO A 241 6.05 -8.57 -2.37
N PHE A 242 4.94 -7.84 -2.50
CA PHE A 242 4.25 -7.63 -3.77
C PHE A 242 5.07 -6.80 -4.77
N LEU A 243 6.06 -6.05 -4.31
CA LEU A 243 6.95 -5.24 -5.14
C LEU A 243 8.33 -5.88 -5.32
N ASP A 244 8.52 -7.13 -4.90
CA ASP A 244 9.73 -7.87 -5.26
C ASP A 244 9.84 -8.00 -6.78
N LYS A 245 11.05 -7.78 -7.30
CA LYS A 245 11.29 -7.72 -8.75
C LYS A 245 10.85 -8.98 -9.48
N GLU A 246 11.11 -10.17 -8.92
CA GLU A 246 10.70 -11.43 -9.55
C GLU A 246 9.20 -11.64 -9.48
N PHE A 247 8.58 -11.21 -8.37
CA PHE A 247 7.14 -11.25 -8.24
C PHE A 247 6.47 -10.31 -9.25
N LEU A 248 6.93 -9.07 -9.37
CA LEU A 248 6.43 -8.10 -10.34
C LEU A 248 6.56 -8.62 -11.78
N ASP A 249 7.70 -9.19 -12.12
CA ASP A 249 7.94 -9.73 -13.46
C ASP A 249 6.91 -10.80 -13.83
N VAL A 250 6.57 -11.69 -12.91
CA VAL A 250 5.52 -12.70 -13.11
C VAL A 250 4.13 -12.07 -13.13
N ALA A 251 3.80 -11.25 -12.15
CA ALA A 251 2.47 -10.69 -11.99
C ALA A 251 2.08 -9.75 -13.14
N MET A 252 3.04 -8.96 -13.66
CA MET A 252 2.80 -8.06 -14.78
C MET A 252 2.72 -8.77 -16.14
N ARG A 253 3.16 -10.02 -16.25
CA ARG A 253 2.97 -10.88 -17.44
C ARG A 253 1.63 -11.59 -17.47
N ILE A 254 0.87 -11.63 -16.38
CA ILE A 254 -0.49 -12.18 -16.38
C ILE A 254 -1.34 -11.37 -17.35
N ASN A 255 -2.16 -12.06 -18.16
CA ASN A 255 -3.09 -11.40 -19.06
C ASN A 255 -3.93 -10.35 -18.30
N PRO A 256 -3.87 -9.06 -18.67
CA PRO A 256 -4.60 -8.03 -17.97
C PRO A 256 -6.12 -8.27 -17.91
N ALA A 257 -6.71 -8.90 -18.92
CA ALA A 257 -8.12 -9.27 -18.93
C ALA A 257 -8.50 -10.17 -17.75
N ALA A 258 -7.60 -11.05 -17.30
CA ALA A 258 -7.82 -11.92 -16.14
C ALA A 258 -7.72 -11.19 -14.80
N LYS A 259 -7.23 -9.94 -14.77
CA LYS A 259 -7.16 -9.11 -13.58
C LYS A 259 -8.32 -8.12 -13.47
N MET A 260 -9.05 -7.88 -14.56
CA MET A 260 -10.14 -6.91 -14.60
C MET A 260 -11.33 -7.37 -13.75
N ALA A 261 -12.00 -6.39 -13.13
CA ALA A 261 -13.28 -6.59 -12.46
C ALA A 261 -14.40 -6.58 -13.50
N LYS A 262 -14.62 -7.70 -14.17
CA LYS A 262 -15.66 -7.93 -15.21
C LYS A 262 -16.20 -9.36 -15.10
N ASP A 263 -17.32 -9.61 -15.75
CA ASP A 263 -17.92 -10.95 -15.88
C ASP A 263 -18.19 -11.65 -14.53
N GLY A 264 -18.72 -10.89 -13.56
CA GLY A 264 -18.99 -11.38 -12.22
C GLY A 264 -17.76 -11.41 -11.27
N HIS A 265 -16.61 -10.96 -11.74
CA HIS A 265 -15.40 -10.86 -10.92
C HIS A 265 -15.26 -9.47 -10.28
N ILE A 266 -14.95 -9.43 -9.00
CA ILE A 266 -14.57 -8.21 -8.29
C ILE A 266 -13.06 -7.95 -8.42
N GLU A 267 -12.59 -6.80 -7.97
CA GLU A 267 -11.17 -6.46 -8.00
C GLU A 267 -10.31 -7.53 -7.32
N LYS A 268 -9.10 -7.76 -7.85
CA LYS A 268 -8.13 -8.74 -7.36
C LYS A 268 -8.62 -10.20 -7.34
N TRP A 269 -9.58 -10.56 -8.18
CA TRP A 269 -10.14 -11.92 -8.23
C TRP A 269 -9.07 -13.02 -8.19
N ILE A 270 -8.00 -12.89 -8.97
CA ILE A 270 -6.90 -13.87 -9.01
C ILE A 270 -6.28 -14.08 -7.64
N LEU A 271 -6.04 -12.97 -6.88
CA LEU A 271 -5.48 -13.07 -5.53
C LEU A 271 -6.49 -13.72 -4.58
N ARG A 272 -7.76 -13.33 -4.65
CA ARG A 272 -8.82 -13.89 -3.81
C ARG A 272 -8.92 -15.40 -3.99
N LYS A 273 -9.00 -15.87 -5.23
CA LYS A 273 -9.05 -17.30 -5.55
C LYS A 273 -7.78 -18.06 -5.20
N ALA A 274 -6.61 -17.42 -5.33
CA ALA A 274 -5.33 -18.06 -5.00
C ALA A 274 -5.13 -18.29 -3.49
N PHE A 275 -5.82 -17.56 -2.63
CA PHE A 275 -5.64 -17.58 -1.18
C PHE A 275 -6.93 -17.85 -0.40
N GLU A 276 -8.00 -18.29 -1.06
CA GLU A 276 -9.29 -18.53 -0.43
C GLU A 276 -9.26 -19.65 0.62
N ASP A 277 -8.33 -20.60 0.50
CA ASP A 277 -8.10 -21.69 1.45
C ASP A 277 -7.23 -21.28 2.67
N MET A 278 -6.61 -20.10 2.62
CA MET A 278 -5.69 -19.64 3.66
C MET A 278 -6.29 -18.58 4.60
N LEU A 279 -7.43 -18.01 4.23
CA LEU A 279 -8.05 -16.88 4.92
C LEU A 279 -9.55 -17.10 5.11
N PRO A 280 -10.18 -16.48 6.13
CA PRO A 280 -11.64 -16.52 6.28
C PRO A 280 -12.34 -15.96 5.03
N SER A 281 -13.42 -16.63 4.60
CA SER A 281 -14.18 -16.23 3.41
C SER A 281 -14.65 -14.78 3.46
N GLU A 282 -15.12 -14.31 4.63
CA GLU A 282 -15.54 -12.92 4.85
C GLU A 282 -14.42 -11.89 4.67
N ILE A 283 -13.17 -12.29 4.80
CA ILE A 283 -11.99 -11.44 4.54
C ILE A 283 -11.60 -11.52 3.07
N VAL A 284 -11.59 -12.74 2.50
CA VAL A 284 -11.26 -12.95 1.09
C VAL A 284 -12.18 -12.15 0.17
N TRP A 285 -13.48 -12.11 0.48
CA TRP A 285 -14.51 -11.45 -0.34
C TRP A 285 -14.94 -10.08 0.17
N ARG A 286 -14.25 -9.54 1.19
CA ARG A 286 -14.48 -8.19 1.70
C ARG A 286 -14.25 -7.14 0.62
N GLN A 287 -15.14 -6.13 0.57
CA GLN A 287 -14.94 -4.95 -0.26
C GLN A 287 -13.62 -4.24 0.10
N LYS A 288 -12.93 -3.73 -0.91
CA LYS A 288 -11.72 -2.92 -0.74
C LYS A 288 -12.03 -1.63 0.03
N GLU A 289 -11.32 -1.42 1.10
CA GLU A 289 -11.20 -0.13 1.77
C GLU A 289 -9.75 0.37 1.71
N GLN A 290 -9.58 1.69 1.61
CA GLN A 290 -8.26 2.29 1.68
C GLN A 290 -7.83 2.44 3.13
N PHE A 291 -6.54 2.39 3.38
CA PHE A 291 -6.00 2.49 4.74
C PHE A 291 -6.42 3.78 5.46
N SER A 292 -6.45 4.92 4.76
CA SER A 292 -6.91 6.20 5.32
C SER A 292 -8.37 6.18 5.76
N ASP A 293 -9.21 5.37 5.12
CA ASP A 293 -10.63 5.22 5.43
C ASP A 293 -10.86 4.13 6.49
N GLY A 294 -10.16 3.00 6.38
CA GLY A 294 -10.27 1.85 7.26
C GLY A 294 -9.84 2.10 8.71
N VAL A 295 -8.95 3.07 8.93
CA VAL A 295 -8.53 3.50 10.29
C VAL A 295 -9.60 4.32 11.01
N GLY A 296 -10.67 4.74 10.34
CA GLY A 296 -11.84 5.44 10.89
C GLY A 296 -12.19 6.72 10.12
N TYR A 297 -13.44 6.79 9.67
CA TYR A 297 -13.93 7.91 8.85
C TYR A 297 -13.81 9.27 9.53
N ASN A 298 -13.99 9.33 10.86
CA ASN A 298 -13.87 10.57 11.63
C ASN A 298 -12.49 11.23 11.51
N TRP A 299 -11.44 10.47 11.22
CA TRP A 299 -10.10 11.00 11.02
C TRP A 299 -10.05 12.02 9.88
N ILE A 300 -10.53 11.63 8.71
CA ILE A 300 -10.53 12.50 7.52
C ILE A 300 -11.49 13.69 7.71
N ASP A 301 -12.67 13.45 8.27
CA ASP A 301 -13.67 14.50 8.46
C ASP A 301 -13.18 15.58 9.43
N THR A 302 -12.50 15.18 10.51
CA THR A 302 -11.89 16.13 11.45
C THR A 302 -10.75 16.91 10.82
N LEU A 303 -9.89 16.27 9.99
CA LEU A 303 -8.85 16.99 9.25
C LEU A 303 -9.44 18.04 8.32
N LYS A 304 -10.49 17.70 7.58
CA LYS A 304 -11.19 18.64 6.70
C LYS A 304 -11.79 19.81 7.47
N GLN A 305 -12.43 19.54 8.61
CA GLN A 305 -13.00 20.58 9.47
C GLN A 305 -11.91 21.50 10.03
N LEU A 306 -10.87 20.93 10.64
CA LEU A 306 -9.75 21.69 11.21
C LEU A 306 -9.10 22.60 10.16
N THR A 307 -8.85 22.09 8.97
CA THR A 307 -8.19 22.86 7.91
C THR A 307 -9.13 23.90 7.32
N ALA A 308 -10.44 23.66 7.27
CA ALA A 308 -11.45 24.65 6.87
C ALA A 308 -11.52 25.82 7.84
N GLU A 309 -11.33 25.58 9.14
CA GLU A 309 -11.30 26.61 10.19
C GLU A 309 -9.95 27.34 10.23
N ALA A 310 -8.84 26.64 10.02
CA ALA A 310 -7.50 27.18 10.10
C ALA A 310 -7.08 28.05 8.90
N VAL A 311 -7.69 27.85 7.74
CA VAL A 311 -7.36 28.56 6.48
C VAL A 311 -8.57 29.39 6.04
N SER A 312 -8.37 30.71 5.96
CA SER A 312 -9.40 31.64 5.51
C SER A 312 -9.61 31.57 3.99
N ASP A 313 -10.79 32.01 3.52
CA ASP A 313 -11.06 32.09 2.08
C ASP A 313 -10.10 33.08 1.38
N ARG A 314 -9.75 34.20 2.07
CA ARG A 314 -8.77 35.18 1.57
C ARG A 314 -7.39 34.54 1.36
N GLU A 315 -6.94 33.67 2.23
CA GLU A 315 -5.67 32.94 2.05
C GLU A 315 -5.74 32.03 0.84
N MET A 316 -6.87 31.35 0.61
CA MET A 316 -7.08 30.54 -0.59
C MET A 316 -7.09 31.35 -1.88
N GLU A 317 -7.72 32.54 -1.89
CA GLU A 317 -7.72 33.44 -3.05
C GLU A 317 -6.30 33.87 -3.45
N HIS A 318 -5.40 34.02 -2.48
CA HIS A 318 -4.00 34.41 -2.69
C HIS A 318 -3.02 33.21 -2.67
N ALA A 319 -3.53 32.00 -2.72
CA ALA A 319 -2.70 30.79 -2.59
C ALA A 319 -1.62 30.68 -3.69
N ALA A 320 -1.95 31.06 -4.92
CA ALA A 320 -0.99 31.03 -6.05
C ALA A 320 0.11 32.11 -5.92
N GLU A 321 -0.18 33.25 -5.27
CA GLU A 321 0.81 34.30 -4.99
C GLU A 321 1.78 33.83 -3.91
N ARG A 322 1.26 33.23 -2.84
CA ARG A 322 2.07 32.72 -1.72
C ARG A 322 2.88 31.49 -2.14
N PHE A 323 2.29 30.59 -2.91
CA PHE A 323 2.89 29.33 -3.33
C PHE A 323 2.91 29.22 -4.87
N PRO A 324 3.83 29.91 -5.56
CA PRO A 324 3.85 29.94 -7.02
C PRO A 324 4.18 28.60 -7.68
N ILE A 325 4.79 27.67 -6.91
CA ILE A 325 5.08 26.32 -7.35
C ILE A 325 4.07 25.37 -6.73
N ASN A 326 3.31 24.65 -7.54
CA ASN A 326 2.29 23.72 -7.08
C ASN A 326 1.31 24.39 -6.09
N PRO A 327 0.56 25.43 -6.51
CA PRO A 327 -0.36 26.13 -5.62
C PRO A 327 -1.43 25.17 -5.08
N PRO A 328 -1.76 25.24 -3.79
CA PRO A 328 -2.78 24.40 -3.19
C PRO A 328 -4.17 24.72 -3.79
N ARG A 329 -4.96 23.66 -3.99
CA ARG A 329 -6.29 23.73 -4.63
C ARG A 329 -7.45 23.75 -3.64
N ASN A 330 -7.19 23.41 -2.39
CA ASN A 330 -8.13 23.42 -1.29
C ASN A 330 -7.43 23.78 0.04
N LYS A 331 -8.24 24.03 1.09
CA LYS A 331 -7.74 24.47 2.39
C LYS A 331 -6.85 23.43 3.07
N GLU A 332 -7.10 22.14 2.85
CA GLU A 332 -6.29 21.07 3.41
C GLU A 332 -4.89 21.02 2.76
N GLU A 333 -4.83 21.12 1.42
CA GLU A 333 -3.56 21.27 0.71
C GLU A 333 -2.79 22.51 1.15
N TYR A 334 -3.50 23.65 1.35
CA TYR A 334 -2.91 24.90 1.82
C TYR A 334 -2.30 24.73 3.22
N TYR A 335 -3.03 24.12 4.14
CA TYR A 335 -2.57 23.86 5.50
C TYR A 335 -1.31 23.01 5.53
N TYR A 336 -1.31 21.86 4.81
CA TYR A 336 -0.13 20.98 4.73
C TYR A 336 1.03 21.66 4.00
N ARG A 337 0.75 22.43 2.96
CA ARG A 337 1.76 23.20 2.23
C ARG A 337 2.42 24.24 3.13
N THR A 338 1.68 24.90 3.98
CA THR A 338 2.24 25.86 4.95
C THR A 338 3.23 25.19 5.89
N ILE A 339 2.86 24.05 6.46
CA ILE A 339 3.74 23.27 7.34
C ILE A 339 4.99 22.78 6.58
N PHE A 340 4.79 22.29 5.35
CA PHE A 340 5.90 21.83 4.52
C PHE A 340 6.92 22.96 4.24
N GLU A 341 6.45 24.17 3.91
CA GLU A 341 7.31 25.31 3.63
C GLU A 341 8.14 25.74 4.84
N GLU A 342 7.60 25.60 6.06
CA GLU A 342 8.35 25.86 7.28
C GLU A 342 9.53 24.90 7.48
N HIS A 343 9.36 23.64 7.06
CA HIS A 343 10.42 22.63 7.13
C HIS A 343 11.37 22.67 5.93
N PHE A 344 10.83 22.95 4.75
CA PHE A 344 11.51 22.85 3.45
C PHE A 344 11.27 24.11 2.60
N PRO A 345 11.84 25.27 2.96
CA PRO A 345 11.54 26.55 2.31
C PRO A 345 12.09 26.72 0.90
N SER A 346 12.77 25.71 0.36
CA SER A 346 13.36 25.76 -0.97
C SER A 346 12.32 25.51 -2.06
N HIS A 347 12.34 26.32 -3.12
CA HIS A 347 11.51 26.11 -4.33
C HIS A 347 11.72 24.71 -4.93
N THR A 348 12.93 24.18 -4.91
CA THR A 348 13.24 22.84 -5.41
C THR A 348 12.60 21.75 -4.56
N ALA A 349 12.47 21.93 -3.26
CA ALA A 349 11.74 20.99 -2.41
C ALA A 349 10.27 20.89 -2.82
N ALA A 350 9.63 22.02 -3.07
CA ALA A 350 8.25 22.04 -3.55
C ALA A 350 8.05 21.36 -4.91
N GLN A 351 9.05 21.46 -5.80
CA GLN A 351 9.01 20.79 -7.11
C GLN A 351 9.12 19.26 -7.02
N CYS A 352 9.68 18.72 -5.93
CA CYS A 352 9.77 17.28 -5.71
C CYS A 352 8.42 16.64 -5.33
N VAL A 353 7.46 17.43 -4.86
CA VAL A 353 6.14 16.92 -4.46
C VAL A 353 5.21 16.88 -5.67
N PRO A 354 4.58 15.73 -5.96
CA PRO A 354 3.65 15.64 -7.08
C PRO A 354 2.42 16.53 -6.84
N SER A 355 1.99 17.24 -7.88
CA SER A 355 0.84 18.15 -7.85
C SER A 355 -0.12 17.87 -9.00
N VAL A 356 -0.59 16.63 -9.10
CA VAL A 356 -1.54 16.22 -10.14
C VAL A 356 -2.89 15.96 -9.48
N PRO A 357 -4.02 16.46 -10.05
CA PRO A 357 -5.34 16.11 -9.57
C PRO A 357 -5.53 14.60 -9.56
N SER A 358 -6.05 14.09 -8.46
CA SER A 358 -6.40 12.67 -8.31
C SER A 358 -7.81 12.58 -7.74
N VAL A 359 -8.59 11.67 -8.28
CA VAL A 359 -9.91 11.27 -7.74
C VAL A 359 -9.83 9.80 -7.45
N ALA A 360 -10.30 9.37 -6.29
CA ALA A 360 -10.30 7.96 -5.90
C ALA A 360 -8.92 7.27 -6.02
N CYS A 361 -7.83 8.01 -5.80
CA CYS A 361 -6.44 7.57 -6.01
C CYS A 361 -6.07 7.23 -7.46
N SER A 362 -6.85 7.68 -8.45
CA SER A 362 -6.57 7.47 -9.87
C SER A 362 -5.40 8.34 -10.37
N THR A 363 -4.88 7.99 -11.54
CA THR A 363 -4.01 8.91 -12.30
C THR A 363 -4.86 9.88 -13.12
N ALA A 364 -4.24 10.94 -13.62
CA ALA A 364 -4.94 11.92 -14.47
C ALA A 364 -5.52 11.29 -15.74
N GLU A 365 -4.85 10.28 -16.29
CA GLU A 365 -5.28 9.54 -17.47
C GLU A 365 -6.54 8.71 -17.19
N ALA A 366 -6.63 8.09 -16.01
CA ALA A 366 -7.78 7.29 -15.61
C ALA A 366 -9.03 8.13 -15.28
N LEU A 367 -8.89 9.45 -15.04
CA LEU A 367 -10.04 10.37 -14.89
C LEU A 367 -10.93 10.39 -16.13
N ALA A 368 -10.40 10.04 -17.30
CA ALA A 368 -11.17 9.98 -18.53
C ALA A 368 -12.05 8.72 -18.64
N TRP A 369 -11.89 7.74 -17.77
CA TRP A 369 -12.64 6.46 -17.82
C TRP A 369 -14.11 6.60 -17.43
N ASP A 370 -14.42 7.58 -16.57
CA ASP A 370 -15.79 7.88 -16.18
C ASP A 370 -16.03 9.40 -16.15
N LYS A 371 -17.11 9.84 -16.79
CA LYS A 371 -17.47 11.27 -16.78
C LYS A 371 -17.74 11.79 -15.37
N ALA A 372 -18.24 10.93 -14.48
CA ALA A 372 -18.51 11.29 -13.08
C ALA A 372 -17.24 11.72 -12.34
N PHE A 373 -16.05 11.24 -12.74
CA PHE A 373 -14.79 11.65 -12.11
C PHE A 373 -14.43 13.11 -12.36
N ARG A 374 -14.97 13.75 -13.42
CA ARG A 374 -14.67 15.16 -13.75
C ARG A 374 -15.25 16.14 -12.73
N ASP A 375 -16.33 15.74 -12.09
CA ASP A 375 -17.07 16.56 -11.12
C ASP A 375 -16.71 16.23 -9.67
N MET A 376 -15.78 15.28 -9.46
CA MET A 376 -15.35 14.83 -8.15
C MET A 376 -14.01 15.47 -7.76
N ASN A 377 -13.94 15.94 -6.51
CA ASN A 377 -12.71 16.52 -5.94
C ASN A 377 -12.15 15.71 -4.76
N GLU A 378 -12.73 14.53 -4.47
CA GLU A 378 -12.28 13.68 -3.37
C GLU A 378 -11.14 12.75 -3.83
N PRO A 379 -9.91 12.92 -3.32
CA PRO A 379 -8.77 12.12 -3.76
C PRO A 379 -8.75 10.71 -3.18
N SER A 380 -9.54 10.42 -2.13
CA SER A 380 -9.59 9.10 -1.47
C SER A 380 -10.61 8.15 -2.11
N GLY A 381 -10.62 6.89 -1.66
CA GLY A 381 -11.56 5.85 -2.11
C GLY A 381 -13.03 6.16 -1.91
N ARG A 382 -13.35 7.11 -1.04
CA ARG A 382 -14.74 7.57 -0.78
C ARG A 382 -15.48 8.03 -2.04
N ALA A 383 -14.75 8.49 -3.06
CA ALA A 383 -15.35 8.92 -4.32
C ALA A 383 -16.10 7.80 -5.07
N VAL A 384 -15.80 6.53 -4.81
CA VAL A 384 -16.31 5.36 -5.57
C VAL A 384 -16.83 4.23 -4.69
N LEU A 385 -17.27 4.51 -3.47
CA LEU A 385 -17.77 3.50 -2.53
C LEU A 385 -19.00 2.70 -3.05
N GLY A 386 -19.78 3.28 -3.97
CA GLY A 386 -20.98 2.64 -4.53
C GLY A 386 -20.70 1.58 -5.61
N VAL A 387 -19.46 1.32 -5.99
CA VAL A 387 -19.13 0.40 -7.09
C VAL A 387 -19.59 -1.04 -6.82
N HIS A 388 -19.56 -1.48 -5.57
CA HIS A 388 -20.01 -2.82 -5.17
C HIS A 388 -21.53 -2.97 -5.00
N ASN A 389 -22.30 -1.87 -5.09
CA ASN A 389 -23.76 -1.91 -5.03
C ASN A 389 -24.40 -2.28 -6.39
N THR A 390 -23.62 -2.63 -7.38
CA THR A 390 -24.09 -3.16 -8.67
C THR A 390 -24.26 -4.68 -8.55
N ASP A 391 -25.16 -5.24 -9.34
CA ASP A 391 -25.63 -6.65 -9.31
C ASP A 391 -24.53 -7.73 -9.33
N LEU A 392 -23.26 -7.34 -9.53
CA LEU A 392 -22.11 -8.22 -9.58
C LEU A 392 -21.76 -8.89 -8.23
N THR A 393 -22.25 -8.34 -7.10
CA THR A 393 -21.97 -8.89 -5.76
C THR A 393 -23.03 -9.85 -5.27
N HIS A 394 -24.23 -9.86 -5.86
CA HIS A 394 -25.34 -10.71 -5.41
C HIS A 394 -25.23 -12.16 -5.85
N ASP A 395 -24.50 -12.46 -6.93
CA ASP A 395 -24.41 -13.84 -7.47
C ASP A 395 -23.26 -14.68 -6.88
N THR A 396 -22.29 -14.06 -6.21
CA THR A 396 -21.12 -14.78 -5.67
C THR A 396 -21.31 -15.32 -4.25
N HIS A 397 -22.44 -15.02 -3.59
CA HIS A 397 -22.74 -15.42 -2.21
C HIS A 397 -23.88 -16.44 -2.06
N ARG A 398 -24.38 -17.02 -3.14
CA ARG A 398 -25.26 -18.18 -3.00
C ARG A 398 -24.40 -19.40 -2.71
N PRO A 399 -24.50 -20.03 -1.53
CA PRO A 399 -24.01 -21.38 -1.36
C PRO A 399 -24.81 -22.26 -2.34
N GLU A 400 -24.12 -23.05 -3.13
CA GLU A 400 -24.74 -24.14 -3.85
C GLU A 400 -25.41 -25.01 -2.78
N THR A 401 -26.73 -24.93 -2.71
CA THR A 401 -27.52 -25.89 -1.94
C THR A 401 -27.65 -27.14 -2.79
N ASP A 402 -26.92 -28.16 -2.43
CA ASP A 402 -27.31 -29.56 -2.61
C ASP A 402 -27.69 -30.17 -1.25
#